data_a86f24bdde27cd4a22a4fc54abcdfd0c
#
_entry.id   a86f24bdde27cd4a22a4fc54abcdfd0c
#
_cell.length_a   1.000
_cell.length_b   1.000
_cell.length_c   1.000
_cell.angle_alpha   90.00
_cell.angle_beta   90.00
_cell.angle_gamma   90.00
#
_symmetry.space_group_name_H-M   'P 1'
#
loop_
_entity.id
_entity.type
_entity.pdbx_description
1 polymer ?
#
loop_
_entity_poly.entity_id
_entity_poly.type
_entity_poly.pdbx_seq_one_letter_code
_entity_poly.pdbx_strand_id
1 'polypeptide(L)'
;MTSPARPHAGLSFFTSKGRFVDRQPIRRALVSVFDKTGIEQLATMLDKAGVDVVSTGSTAKALTDAGLKVTEVSTVTGFPECLDGRVKTLHPRIHAGILADRRLHSHRDQLAELGVEPFDLVVCNLYPFSQTVASGAGFDDCIEKIDIGGPSMVRAAAKNHACVAVLTSPAQYEDLQHALDEGGFTAAERRVLAAKAFAHTASYDVAVASWFARQDGVATDGVPTFVGTTGELKEKLRYGENSHQSAAVYLGDEPGLAGAKQLHGKAMSYNNYVDTNSARRAAHDFEEPCVAVIKHSNPCGIATGVDIAEAHRKA
;
A
#
# COMPACT_ATOMS: atom_id res chain seq x y z
N MET A 1 33.73 -45.10 -0.50
CA MET A 1 32.71 -44.96 0.58
C MET A 1 32.39 -43.49 0.69
N THR A 2 31.37 -43.07 -0.04
CA THR A 2 30.91 -41.67 -0.09
C THR A 2 29.62 -41.56 0.73
N SER A 3 29.68 -40.77 1.80
CA SER A 3 28.54 -40.47 2.66
C SER A 3 27.52 -39.60 1.91
N PRO A 4 26.22 -39.89 1.96
CA PRO A 4 25.22 -39.05 1.31
C PRO A 4 24.99 -37.79 2.13
N ALA A 5 24.95 -36.63 1.43
CA ALA A 5 24.58 -35.35 1.98
C ALA A 5 23.12 -35.39 2.52
N ARG A 6 22.91 -34.94 3.75
CA ARG A 6 21.59 -34.81 4.37
C ARG A 6 20.81 -33.72 3.65
N PRO A 7 19.54 -33.92 3.30
CA PRO A 7 18.69 -32.85 2.81
C PRO A 7 18.40 -31.87 3.96
N HIS A 8 18.53 -30.58 3.69
CA HIS A 8 18.07 -29.53 4.62
C HIS A 8 16.54 -29.66 4.82
N ALA A 9 16.17 -30.10 6.01
CA ALA A 9 14.77 -30.18 6.40
C ALA A 9 14.20 -28.76 6.55
N GLY A 10 13.34 -28.37 5.62
CA GLY A 10 12.43 -27.25 5.84
C GLY A 10 11.54 -27.58 7.05
N LEU A 11 11.50 -26.71 8.04
CA LEU A 11 10.63 -26.84 9.21
C LEU A 11 9.18 -26.71 8.77
N SER A 12 8.46 -27.83 8.72
CA SER A 12 7.03 -27.89 8.48
C SER A 12 6.31 -27.97 9.84
N PHE A 13 5.37 -27.07 10.07
CA PHE A 13 4.58 -27.07 11.30
C PHE A 13 3.18 -27.64 11.04
N PHE A 14 2.68 -28.48 11.95
CA PHE A 14 1.33 -29.01 11.92
C PHE A 14 0.33 -27.99 12.50
N THR A 15 -0.76 -27.68 11.77
CA THR A 15 -1.92 -27.03 12.33
C THR A 15 -2.89 -28.07 12.93
N SER A 16 -3.79 -27.64 13.80
CA SER A 16 -4.82 -28.48 14.45
C SER A 16 -5.77 -29.23 13.49
N LYS A 17 -5.62 -29.03 12.17
CA LYS A 17 -6.37 -29.75 11.12
C LYS A 17 -5.50 -30.64 10.22
N GLY A 18 -4.25 -30.93 10.61
CA GLY A 18 -3.41 -31.87 9.88
C GLY A 18 -2.92 -31.41 8.50
N ARG A 19 -3.08 -30.11 8.12
CA ARG A 19 -2.52 -29.54 6.90
C ARG A 19 -1.15 -28.96 7.18
N PHE A 20 -0.13 -29.40 6.44
CA PHE A 20 1.16 -28.70 6.41
C PHE A 20 0.95 -27.29 5.83
N VAL A 21 1.29 -26.27 6.58
CA VAL A 21 1.28 -24.90 6.11
C VAL A 21 2.72 -24.54 5.76
N ASP A 22 2.97 -24.25 4.47
CA ASP A 22 4.28 -23.82 3.97
C ASP A 22 4.51 -22.35 4.38
N ARG A 23 5.04 -22.16 5.59
CA ARG A 23 5.46 -20.85 6.09
C ARG A 23 6.93 -20.62 5.77
N GLN A 24 7.26 -19.42 5.36
CA GLN A 24 8.63 -19.03 5.08
C GLN A 24 9.15 -18.15 6.20
N PRO A 25 10.17 -18.64 6.96
CA PRO A 25 10.77 -17.87 8.04
C PRO A 25 11.35 -16.53 7.54
N ILE A 26 11.23 -15.52 8.40
CA ILE A 26 11.83 -14.20 8.18
C ILE A 26 13.13 -14.14 8.95
N ARG A 27 14.25 -14.16 8.27
CA ARG A 27 15.60 -14.12 8.84
C ARG A 27 16.30 -12.81 8.58
N ARG A 28 16.00 -12.19 7.41
CA ARG A 28 16.63 -10.96 6.99
C ARG A 28 15.63 -10.02 6.36
N ALA A 29 15.61 -8.77 6.83
CA ALA A 29 14.69 -7.73 6.39
C ALA A 29 15.44 -6.51 5.82
N LEU A 30 14.89 -5.93 4.76
CA LEU A 30 15.25 -4.60 4.27
C LEU A 30 14.15 -3.62 4.71
N VAL A 31 14.50 -2.61 5.50
CA VAL A 31 13.57 -1.62 6.02
C VAL A 31 13.93 -0.24 5.52
N SER A 32 13.02 0.40 4.79
CA SER A 32 13.18 1.77 4.28
C SER A 32 11.83 2.47 4.27
N VAL A 33 11.54 3.28 5.29
CA VAL A 33 10.23 3.91 5.48
C VAL A 33 10.36 5.42 5.62
N PHE A 34 9.49 6.17 4.94
CA PHE A 34 9.32 7.60 5.16
C PHE A 34 8.46 7.86 6.39
N ASP A 35 7.24 7.30 6.40
CA ASP A 35 6.36 7.31 7.57
C ASP A 35 6.89 6.32 8.61
N LYS A 36 7.27 6.85 9.75
CA LYS A 36 7.85 6.11 10.88
C LYS A 36 6.85 5.76 11.97
N THR A 37 5.56 5.88 11.66
CA THR A 37 4.50 5.43 12.57
C THR A 37 4.71 3.97 12.95
N GLY A 38 4.76 3.68 14.24
CA GLY A 38 4.99 2.33 14.76
C GLY A 38 6.40 1.77 14.56
N ILE A 39 7.42 2.60 14.26
CA ILE A 39 8.80 2.15 14.03
C ILE A 39 9.40 1.46 15.26
N GLU A 40 9.09 1.90 16.47
CA GLU A 40 9.55 1.29 17.73
C GLU A 40 8.93 -0.11 17.93
N GLN A 41 7.66 -0.25 17.57
CA GLN A 41 6.98 -1.56 17.57
C GLN A 41 7.63 -2.49 16.55
N LEU A 42 7.88 -2.00 15.33
CA LEU A 42 8.56 -2.76 14.29
C LEU A 42 9.95 -3.21 14.74
N ALA A 43 10.75 -2.29 15.31
CA ALA A 43 12.08 -2.61 15.84
C ALA A 43 12.02 -3.72 16.90
N THR A 44 11.10 -3.58 17.86
CA THR A 44 10.91 -4.56 18.95
C THR A 44 10.52 -5.95 18.42
N MET A 45 9.64 -6.01 17.42
CA MET A 45 9.21 -7.27 16.79
C MET A 45 10.36 -7.98 16.10
N LEU A 46 11.13 -7.24 15.30
CA LEU A 46 12.25 -7.77 14.53
C LEU A 46 13.40 -8.23 15.43
N ASP A 47 13.69 -7.47 16.50
CA ASP A 47 14.72 -7.82 17.50
C ASP A 47 14.37 -9.12 18.24
N LYS A 48 13.15 -9.21 18.78
CA LYS A 48 12.65 -10.40 19.48
C LYS A 48 12.67 -11.65 18.60
N ALA A 49 12.43 -11.49 17.29
CA ALA A 49 12.45 -12.58 16.33
C ALA A 49 13.86 -12.91 15.83
N GLY A 50 14.89 -12.16 16.23
CA GLY A 50 16.27 -12.35 15.79
C GLY A 50 16.47 -12.10 14.29
N VAL A 51 15.75 -11.15 13.71
CA VAL A 51 15.82 -10.83 12.29
C VAL A 51 16.98 -9.87 12.03
N ASP A 52 17.88 -10.24 11.10
CA ASP A 52 18.92 -9.33 10.62
C ASP A 52 18.30 -8.19 9.80
N VAL A 53 18.52 -6.93 10.24
CA VAL A 53 17.93 -5.77 9.59
C VAL A 53 18.97 -4.97 8.83
N VAL A 54 18.68 -4.74 7.55
CA VAL A 54 19.42 -3.83 6.67
C VAL A 54 18.55 -2.59 6.45
N SER A 55 19.13 -1.40 6.63
CA SER A 55 18.40 -0.14 6.48
C SER A 55 19.34 1.00 6.06
N THR A 56 18.79 2.18 5.81
CA THR A 56 19.57 3.34 5.38
C THR A 56 19.00 4.65 5.92
N GLY A 57 19.87 5.64 6.07
CA GLY A 57 19.51 7.02 6.38
C GLY A 57 18.70 7.17 7.67
N SER A 58 17.66 8.01 7.62
CA SER A 58 16.82 8.30 8.80
C SER A 58 16.04 7.09 9.33
N THR A 59 15.80 6.08 8.49
CA THR A 59 15.16 4.83 8.94
C THR A 59 16.12 4.00 9.79
N ALA A 60 17.36 3.83 9.34
CA ALA A 60 18.40 3.13 10.10
C ALA A 60 18.60 3.79 11.47
N LYS A 61 18.70 5.14 11.49
CA LYS A 61 18.81 5.90 12.73
C LYS A 61 17.63 5.64 13.68
N ALA A 62 16.39 5.74 13.18
CA ALA A 62 15.19 5.53 14.01
C ALA A 62 15.11 4.12 14.60
N LEU A 63 15.46 3.10 13.82
CA LEU A 63 15.52 1.71 14.29
C LEU A 63 16.62 1.51 15.35
N THR A 64 17.78 2.14 15.16
CA THR A 64 18.90 2.08 16.12
C THR A 64 18.54 2.82 17.42
N ASP A 65 17.91 3.99 17.33
CA ASP A 65 17.43 4.76 18.49
C ASP A 65 16.36 3.95 19.28
N ALA A 66 15.60 3.07 18.60
CA ALA A 66 14.68 2.11 19.21
C ALA A 66 15.35 0.84 19.78
N GLY A 67 16.69 0.75 19.74
CA GLY A 67 17.47 -0.34 20.31
C GLY A 67 17.78 -1.51 19.38
N LEU A 68 17.35 -1.48 18.10
CA LEU A 68 17.61 -2.54 17.15
C LEU A 68 19.01 -2.41 16.53
N LYS A 69 19.73 -3.52 16.43
CA LYS A 69 20.99 -3.57 15.67
C LYS A 69 20.70 -3.55 14.18
N VAL A 70 21.23 -2.56 13.48
CA VAL A 70 20.99 -2.35 12.03
C VAL A 70 22.29 -2.40 11.26
N THR A 71 22.27 -3.09 10.11
CA THR A 71 23.34 -3.03 9.13
C THR A 71 23.03 -1.96 8.09
N GLU A 72 23.94 -1.01 7.87
CA GLU A 72 23.74 0.02 6.86
C GLU A 72 23.80 -0.56 5.43
N VAL A 73 22.95 -0.06 4.54
CA VAL A 73 22.94 -0.46 3.11
C VAL A 73 24.32 -0.23 2.47
N SER A 74 25.01 0.83 2.81
CA SER A 74 26.37 1.12 2.32
C SER A 74 27.38 0.01 2.67
N THR A 75 27.23 -0.63 3.82
CA THR A 75 28.06 -1.80 4.21
C THR A 75 27.77 -3.00 3.30
N VAL A 76 26.50 -3.25 2.97
CA VAL A 76 26.10 -4.37 2.09
C VAL A 76 26.51 -4.14 0.65
N THR A 77 26.41 -2.91 0.17
CA THR A 77 26.72 -2.55 -1.23
C THR A 77 28.19 -2.31 -1.46
N GLY A 78 28.93 -1.86 -0.46
CA GLY A 78 30.28 -1.30 -0.59
C GLY A 78 30.29 0.04 -1.32
N PHE A 79 29.12 0.68 -1.47
CA PHE A 79 28.96 1.94 -2.19
C PHE A 79 28.33 2.99 -1.26
N PRO A 80 28.92 4.20 -1.15
CA PRO A 80 28.37 5.24 -0.29
C PRO A 80 27.05 5.78 -0.85
N GLU A 81 26.19 6.30 0.03
CA GLU A 81 25.06 7.13 -0.37
C GLU A 81 25.58 8.38 -1.09
N CYS A 82 24.98 8.71 -2.23
CA CYS A 82 25.40 9.84 -3.05
C CYS A 82 24.22 10.60 -3.64
N LEU A 83 24.49 11.77 -4.23
CA LEU A 83 23.50 12.66 -4.83
C LEU A 83 22.37 12.99 -3.83
N ASP A 84 22.76 13.41 -2.63
CA ASP A 84 21.84 13.76 -1.53
C ASP A 84 20.81 12.66 -1.19
N GLY A 85 21.25 11.40 -1.35
CA GLY A 85 20.43 10.23 -1.04
C GLY A 85 19.53 9.75 -2.17
N ARG A 86 19.61 10.32 -3.36
CA ARG A 86 18.86 9.83 -4.53
C ARG A 86 19.33 8.44 -4.98
N VAL A 87 20.58 8.08 -4.67
CA VAL A 87 21.14 6.76 -4.94
C VAL A 87 21.66 6.15 -3.64
N LYS A 88 21.00 5.12 -3.16
CA LYS A 88 21.36 4.34 -1.96
C LYS A 88 20.95 2.87 -2.11
N THR A 89 19.67 2.59 -2.27
CA THR A 89 19.13 1.23 -2.40
C THR A 89 19.05 0.75 -3.86
N LEU A 90 19.22 1.63 -4.84
CA LEU A 90 19.27 1.30 -6.26
C LEU A 90 20.65 0.70 -6.61
N HIS A 91 20.89 -0.49 -6.10
CA HIS A 91 22.16 -1.18 -6.27
C HIS A 91 21.95 -2.66 -6.61
N PRO A 92 22.73 -3.26 -7.54
CA PRO A 92 22.57 -4.66 -7.93
C PRO A 92 22.57 -5.64 -6.76
N ARG A 93 23.40 -5.44 -5.73
CA ARG A 93 23.45 -6.31 -4.55
C ARG A 93 22.15 -6.30 -3.74
N ILE A 94 21.50 -5.14 -3.62
CA ILE A 94 20.20 -5.03 -2.94
C ILE A 94 19.13 -5.73 -3.77
N HIS A 95 19.04 -5.40 -5.06
CA HIS A 95 18.02 -5.99 -5.94
C HIS A 95 18.22 -7.47 -6.21
N ALA A 96 19.46 -7.98 -6.27
CA ALA A 96 19.72 -9.41 -6.34
C ALA A 96 19.21 -10.13 -5.08
N GLY A 97 19.46 -9.57 -3.88
CA GLY A 97 18.95 -10.09 -2.62
C GLY A 97 17.42 -10.14 -2.55
N ILE A 98 16.72 -9.19 -3.19
CA ILE A 98 15.25 -9.18 -3.25
C ILE A 98 14.71 -10.09 -4.36
N LEU A 99 15.30 -10.07 -5.56
CA LEU A 99 14.74 -10.69 -6.77
C LEU A 99 15.11 -12.14 -6.96
N ALA A 100 16.11 -12.67 -6.23
CA ALA A 100 16.53 -14.06 -6.39
C ALA A 100 15.40 -15.02 -6.03
N ASP A 101 14.95 -15.79 -7.02
CA ASP A 101 14.02 -16.90 -6.79
C ASP A 101 14.78 -18.08 -6.17
N ARG A 102 14.70 -18.20 -4.86
CA ARG A 102 15.43 -19.23 -4.09
C ARG A 102 14.96 -20.66 -4.35
N ARG A 103 13.89 -20.85 -5.11
CA ARG A 103 13.45 -22.16 -5.59
C ARG A 103 14.36 -22.69 -6.68
N LEU A 104 15.04 -21.78 -7.43
CA LEU A 104 15.98 -22.11 -8.49
C LEU A 104 17.41 -22.30 -7.94
N HIS A 105 18.04 -23.40 -8.30
CA HIS A 105 19.43 -23.70 -7.91
C HIS A 105 20.38 -22.62 -8.43
N SER A 106 20.28 -22.29 -9.73
CA SER A 106 21.12 -21.29 -10.38
C SER A 106 21.10 -19.92 -9.70
N HIS A 107 19.95 -19.49 -9.16
CA HIS A 107 19.87 -18.22 -8.43
C HIS A 107 20.57 -18.29 -7.07
N ARG A 108 20.48 -19.44 -6.37
CA ARG A 108 21.20 -19.61 -5.11
C ARG A 108 22.71 -19.65 -5.32
N ASP A 109 23.17 -20.32 -6.36
CA ASP A 109 24.58 -20.42 -6.72
C ASP A 109 25.14 -19.04 -7.07
N GLN A 110 24.43 -18.26 -7.89
CA GLN A 110 24.81 -16.88 -8.23
C GLN A 110 24.86 -15.95 -7.01
N LEU A 111 23.90 -16.05 -6.09
CA LEU A 111 23.94 -15.27 -4.85
C LEU A 111 25.20 -15.62 -4.03
N ALA A 112 25.56 -16.90 -3.93
CA ALA A 112 26.75 -17.36 -3.22
C ALA A 112 28.03 -16.85 -3.89
N GLU A 113 28.15 -16.94 -5.23
CA GLU A 113 29.29 -16.42 -6.00
C GLU A 113 29.45 -14.89 -5.84
N LEU A 114 28.34 -14.16 -5.80
CA LEU A 114 28.34 -12.69 -5.63
C LEU A 114 28.52 -12.25 -4.17
N GLY A 115 28.49 -13.19 -3.22
CA GLY A 115 28.49 -12.87 -1.79
C GLY A 115 27.30 -11.99 -1.39
N VAL A 116 26.11 -12.29 -1.94
CA VAL A 116 24.86 -11.57 -1.66
C VAL A 116 23.91 -12.45 -0.85
N GLU A 117 23.52 -11.98 0.31
CA GLU A 117 22.51 -12.64 1.13
C GLU A 117 21.10 -12.21 0.73
N PRO A 118 20.14 -13.15 0.59
CA PRO A 118 18.77 -12.81 0.22
C PRO A 118 18.01 -12.14 1.36
N PHE A 119 16.99 -11.38 0.99
CA PHE A 119 15.98 -10.85 1.91
C PHE A 119 14.75 -11.76 1.95
N ASP A 120 14.12 -11.84 3.14
CA ASP A 120 12.85 -12.53 3.36
C ASP A 120 11.69 -11.56 3.48
N LEU A 121 12.01 -10.33 3.90
CA LEU A 121 11.04 -9.25 4.14
C LEU A 121 11.58 -7.93 3.58
N VAL A 122 10.68 -7.18 2.94
CA VAL A 122 10.88 -5.76 2.61
C VAL A 122 9.77 -4.96 3.31
N VAL A 123 10.15 -3.98 4.11
CA VAL A 123 9.23 -2.99 4.70
C VAL A 123 9.57 -1.64 4.10
N CYS A 124 8.68 -1.13 3.26
CA CYS A 124 8.95 0.10 2.52
C CYS A 124 7.65 0.85 2.24
N ASN A 125 7.49 2.04 2.83
CA ASN A 125 6.48 3.00 2.41
C ASN A 125 7.13 4.14 1.63
N LEU A 126 6.35 4.81 0.78
CA LEU A 126 6.84 5.79 -0.17
C LEU A 126 6.79 7.21 0.40
N TYR A 127 7.49 8.11 -0.25
CA TYR A 127 7.40 9.54 0.05
C TYR A 127 5.97 10.04 -0.18
N PRO A 128 5.49 11.02 0.62
CA PRO A 128 4.10 11.46 0.61
C PRO A 128 3.81 12.45 -0.53
N PHE A 129 4.01 12.03 -1.78
CA PHE A 129 3.87 12.87 -2.97
C PHE A 129 2.51 13.60 -3.02
N SER A 130 1.40 12.85 -2.89
CA SER A 130 0.06 13.45 -2.94
C SER A 130 -0.17 14.48 -1.83
N GLN A 131 0.36 14.25 -0.62
CA GLN A 131 0.24 15.19 0.49
C GLN A 131 1.07 16.45 0.23
N THR A 132 2.26 16.31 -0.38
CA THR A 132 3.10 17.44 -0.77
C THR A 132 2.41 18.31 -1.82
N VAL A 133 1.82 17.70 -2.85
CA VAL A 133 1.00 18.42 -3.83
C VAL A 133 -0.19 19.12 -3.18
N ALA A 134 -0.93 18.43 -2.32
CA ALA A 134 -2.09 18.99 -1.62
C ALA A 134 -1.76 20.14 -0.67
N SER A 135 -0.52 20.21 -0.17
CA SER A 135 -0.06 21.32 0.68
C SER A 135 0.20 22.62 -0.11
N GLY A 136 0.13 22.58 -1.45
CA GLY A 136 0.47 23.72 -2.31
C GLY A 136 1.97 23.97 -2.46
N ALA A 137 2.80 22.95 -2.26
CA ALA A 137 4.25 23.04 -2.44
C ALA A 137 4.63 23.41 -3.88
N GLY A 138 5.78 24.06 -4.05
CA GLY A 138 6.30 24.44 -5.35
C GLY A 138 6.63 23.26 -6.26
N PHE A 139 6.79 23.52 -7.55
CA PHE A 139 7.08 22.47 -8.55
C PHE A 139 8.30 21.64 -8.18
N ASP A 140 9.43 22.28 -7.88
CA ASP A 140 10.69 21.59 -7.55
C ASP A 140 10.57 20.78 -6.25
N ASP A 141 9.84 21.28 -5.25
CA ASP A 141 9.58 20.56 -4.00
C ASP A 141 8.76 19.29 -4.24
N CYS A 142 7.77 19.34 -5.16
CA CYS A 142 7.02 18.18 -5.58
C CYS A 142 7.91 17.16 -6.32
N ILE A 143 8.79 17.62 -7.21
CA ILE A 143 9.75 16.76 -7.91
C ILE A 143 10.65 16.03 -6.93
N GLU A 144 11.16 16.69 -5.89
CA GLU A 144 12.03 16.08 -4.87
C GLU A 144 11.29 15.01 -4.02
N LYS A 145 9.97 15.00 -4.05
CA LYS A 145 9.14 13.95 -3.38
C LYS A 145 8.75 12.81 -4.29
N ILE A 146 9.23 12.77 -5.52
CA ILE A 146 9.06 11.59 -6.38
C ILE A 146 10.07 10.52 -5.95
N ASP A 147 9.55 9.47 -5.33
CA ASP A 147 10.34 8.34 -4.86
C ASP A 147 10.66 7.39 -6.00
N ILE A 148 11.94 7.13 -6.23
CA ILE A 148 12.43 6.20 -7.25
C ILE A 148 12.81 4.85 -6.62
N GLY A 149 13.55 4.91 -5.52
CA GLY A 149 14.10 3.72 -4.86
C GLY A 149 13.02 2.87 -4.18
N GLY A 150 12.08 3.49 -3.49
CA GLY A 150 10.99 2.83 -2.80
C GLY A 150 10.11 1.99 -3.74
N PRO A 151 9.52 2.57 -4.80
CA PRO A 151 8.74 1.79 -5.76
C PRO A 151 9.51 0.64 -6.39
N SER A 152 10.80 0.81 -6.69
CA SER A 152 11.62 -0.26 -7.28
C SER A 152 11.79 -1.45 -6.32
N MET A 153 12.06 -1.21 -5.03
CA MET A 153 12.17 -2.24 -4.00
C MET A 153 10.82 -2.94 -3.76
N VAL A 154 9.74 -2.17 -3.63
CA VAL A 154 8.38 -2.70 -3.42
C VAL A 154 7.97 -3.60 -4.58
N ARG A 155 8.15 -3.17 -5.82
CA ARG A 155 7.83 -3.94 -7.03
C ARG A 155 8.70 -5.18 -7.17
N ALA A 156 9.99 -5.11 -6.83
CA ALA A 156 10.90 -6.25 -6.85
C ALA A 156 10.47 -7.32 -5.84
N ALA A 157 10.17 -6.93 -4.60
CA ALA A 157 9.71 -7.84 -3.56
C ALA A 157 8.34 -8.46 -3.90
N ALA A 158 7.39 -7.65 -4.37
CA ALA A 158 6.07 -8.11 -4.80
C ALA A 158 6.15 -9.11 -5.97
N LYS A 159 7.02 -8.86 -6.97
CA LYS A 159 7.28 -9.80 -8.06
C LYS A 159 7.81 -11.14 -7.51
N ASN A 160 8.71 -11.09 -6.55
CA ASN A 160 9.31 -12.29 -5.94
C ASN A 160 8.55 -12.77 -4.69
N HIS A 161 7.22 -12.57 -4.62
CA HIS A 161 6.40 -12.98 -3.48
C HIS A 161 6.49 -14.48 -3.14
N ALA A 162 6.97 -15.29 -4.05
CA ALA A 162 7.27 -16.68 -3.75
C ALA A 162 8.34 -16.83 -2.65
N CYS A 163 9.27 -15.87 -2.55
CA CYS A 163 10.41 -15.89 -1.64
C CYS A 163 10.46 -14.73 -0.65
N VAL A 164 9.76 -13.62 -0.91
CA VAL A 164 9.86 -12.37 -0.14
C VAL A 164 8.47 -11.87 0.24
N ALA A 165 8.29 -11.50 1.50
CA ALA A 165 7.13 -10.73 1.94
C ALA A 165 7.40 -9.23 1.75
N VAL A 166 6.34 -8.44 1.46
CA VAL A 166 6.47 -7.00 1.31
C VAL A 166 5.35 -6.27 2.06
N LEU A 167 5.74 -5.34 2.94
CA LEU A 167 4.82 -4.47 3.65
C LEU A 167 5.04 -3.03 3.18
N THR A 168 3.93 -2.33 2.91
CA THR A 168 3.94 -0.95 2.38
C THR A 168 3.25 0.06 3.30
N SER A 169 2.74 -0.39 4.45
CA SER A 169 2.02 0.46 5.41
C SER A 169 2.23 -0.01 6.84
N PRO A 170 2.32 0.92 7.83
CA PRO A 170 2.32 0.57 9.25
C PRO A 170 1.11 -0.26 9.70
N ALA A 171 -0.04 -0.12 9.04
CA ALA A 171 -1.24 -0.91 9.31
C ALA A 171 -1.04 -2.43 9.10
N GLN A 172 0.04 -2.84 8.45
CA GLN A 172 0.38 -4.26 8.23
C GLN A 172 1.34 -4.83 9.30
N TYR A 173 1.72 -4.05 10.32
CA TYR A 173 2.65 -4.52 11.35
C TYR A 173 2.02 -5.59 12.26
N GLU A 174 0.70 -5.57 12.44
CA GLU A 174 -0.01 -6.65 13.16
C GLU A 174 0.05 -7.97 12.37
N ASP A 175 -0.10 -7.92 11.04
CA ASP A 175 0.08 -9.10 10.17
C ASP A 175 1.51 -9.66 10.29
N LEU A 176 2.52 -8.77 10.38
CA LEU A 176 3.92 -9.15 10.58
C LEU A 176 4.13 -9.82 11.94
N GLN A 177 3.61 -9.24 13.03
CA GLN A 177 3.73 -9.84 14.37
C GLN A 177 3.17 -11.26 14.36
N HIS A 178 1.96 -11.43 13.82
CA HIS A 178 1.36 -12.76 13.72
C HIS A 178 2.23 -13.73 12.89
N ALA A 179 2.78 -13.26 11.77
CA ALA A 179 3.66 -14.09 10.95
C ALA A 179 4.95 -14.48 11.68
N LEU A 180 5.56 -13.58 12.44
CA LEU A 180 6.76 -13.87 13.23
C LEU A 180 6.48 -14.93 14.31
N ASP A 181 5.34 -14.81 15.00
CA ASP A 181 4.91 -15.75 16.04
C ASP A 181 4.63 -17.16 15.48
N GLU A 182 4.12 -17.23 14.25
CA GLU A 182 3.76 -18.46 13.54
C GLU A 182 4.88 -19.05 12.67
N GLY A 183 6.08 -18.48 12.67
CA GLY A 183 7.24 -18.96 11.92
C GLY A 183 7.33 -18.47 10.48
N GLY A 184 6.64 -17.38 10.13
CA GLY A 184 6.72 -16.67 8.85
C GLY A 184 5.40 -16.61 8.09
N PHE A 185 5.38 -15.90 6.98
CA PHE A 185 4.22 -15.79 6.10
C PHE A 185 4.01 -17.05 5.25
N THR A 186 2.77 -17.47 5.07
CA THR A 186 2.38 -18.48 4.07
C THR A 186 2.48 -17.92 2.65
N ALA A 187 2.52 -18.79 1.65
CA ALA A 187 2.49 -18.39 0.23
C ALA A 187 1.22 -17.60 -0.14
N ALA A 188 0.09 -17.90 0.49
CA ALA A 188 -1.17 -17.18 0.27
C ALA A 188 -1.11 -15.75 0.85
N GLU A 189 -0.59 -15.59 2.07
CA GLU A 189 -0.40 -14.28 2.71
C GLU A 189 0.58 -13.42 1.92
N ARG A 190 1.73 -13.97 1.49
CA ARG A 190 2.68 -13.23 0.64
C ARG A 190 2.07 -12.78 -0.69
N ARG A 191 1.17 -13.58 -1.29
CA ARG A 191 0.44 -13.18 -2.50
C ARG A 191 -0.51 -12.01 -2.26
N VAL A 192 -1.19 -12.00 -1.12
CA VAL A 192 -2.07 -10.87 -0.72
C VAL A 192 -1.23 -9.61 -0.49
N LEU A 193 -0.11 -9.72 0.21
CA LEU A 193 0.83 -8.61 0.41
C LEU A 193 1.37 -8.07 -0.91
N ALA A 194 1.73 -8.94 -1.85
CA ALA A 194 2.19 -8.53 -3.18
C ALA A 194 1.10 -7.78 -3.97
N ALA A 195 -0.16 -8.22 -3.88
CA ALA A 195 -1.28 -7.51 -4.51
C ALA A 195 -1.47 -6.11 -3.91
N LYS A 196 -1.41 -5.98 -2.57
CA LYS A 196 -1.45 -4.67 -1.88
C LYS A 196 -0.28 -3.78 -2.30
N ALA A 197 0.92 -4.34 -2.43
CA ALA A 197 2.12 -3.61 -2.83
C ALA A 197 2.04 -3.08 -4.28
N PHE A 198 1.54 -3.89 -5.22
CA PHE A 198 1.30 -3.41 -6.58
C PHE A 198 0.19 -2.36 -6.66
N ALA A 199 -0.89 -2.49 -5.88
CA ALA A 199 -1.92 -1.46 -5.79
C ALA A 199 -1.34 -0.14 -5.25
N HIS A 200 -0.49 -0.21 -4.22
CA HIS A 200 0.18 0.95 -3.62
C HIS A 200 1.06 1.68 -4.64
N THR A 201 1.93 0.97 -5.38
CA THR A 201 2.77 1.59 -6.41
C THR A 201 1.97 2.10 -7.60
N ALA A 202 0.90 1.42 -7.99
CA ALA A 202 0.01 1.89 -9.07
C ALA A 202 -0.69 3.20 -8.71
N SER A 203 -1.22 3.31 -7.48
CA SER A 203 -1.85 4.55 -7.00
C SER A 203 -0.84 5.69 -6.92
N TYR A 204 0.40 5.39 -6.50
CA TYR A 204 1.48 6.36 -6.46
C TYR A 204 1.81 6.88 -7.86
N ASP A 205 2.01 6.01 -8.84
CA ASP A 205 2.34 6.38 -10.22
C ASP A 205 1.19 7.16 -10.88
N VAL A 206 -0.07 6.80 -10.60
CA VAL A 206 -1.24 7.55 -11.09
C VAL A 206 -1.27 8.96 -10.51
N ALA A 207 -0.96 9.13 -9.22
CA ALA A 207 -0.90 10.46 -8.60
C ALA A 207 0.19 11.33 -9.25
N VAL A 208 1.40 10.79 -9.47
CA VAL A 208 2.50 11.48 -10.14
C VAL A 208 2.12 11.84 -11.58
N ALA A 209 1.63 10.87 -12.36
CA ALA A 209 1.27 11.08 -13.75
C ALA A 209 0.13 12.10 -13.92
N SER A 210 -0.88 12.04 -13.05
CA SER A 210 -2.01 12.98 -13.05
C SER A 210 -1.58 14.41 -12.68
N TRP A 211 -0.61 14.53 -11.76
CA TRP A 211 -0.04 15.83 -11.41
C TRP A 211 0.76 16.42 -12.59
N PHE A 212 1.63 15.64 -13.22
CA PHE A 212 2.39 16.09 -14.40
C PHE A 212 1.47 16.48 -15.57
N ALA A 213 0.41 15.72 -15.82
CA ALA A 213 -0.52 16.00 -16.92
C ALA A 213 -1.24 17.35 -16.80
N ARG A 214 -1.23 17.96 -15.61
CA ARG A 214 -1.84 19.28 -15.33
C ARG A 214 -0.83 20.42 -15.35
N GLN A 215 0.47 20.13 -15.53
CA GLN A 215 1.49 21.20 -15.55
C GLN A 215 1.45 21.99 -16.86
N ASP A 216 1.87 23.25 -16.80
CA ASP A 216 1.99 24.12 -17.96
C ASP A 216 2.89 23.49 -19.03
N GLY A 217 2.44 23.55 -20.27
CA GLY A 217 3.15 22.99 -21.43
C GLY A 217 2.98 21.49 -21.63
N VAL A 218 2.28 20.78 -20.71
CA VAL A 218 1.94 19.34 -20.85
C VAL A 218 0.48 19.19 -21.27
N ALA A 219 -0.43 19.95 -20.66
CA ALA A 219 -1.84 19.96 -21.07
C ALA A 219 -2.00 20.65 -22.43
N THR A 220 -2.89 20.13 -23.28
CA THR A 220 -3.24 20.73 -24.58
C THR A 220 -4.58 21.44 -24.44
N ASP A 221 -4.60 22.73 -24.67
CA ASP A 221 -5.81 23.58 -24.53
C ASP A 221 -6.52 23.41 -23.18
N GLY A 222 -5.74 23.23 -22.10
CA GLY A 222 -6.27 22.99 -20.75
C GLY A 222 -6.82 21.59 -20.51
N VAL A 223 -6.69 20.68 -21.49
CA VAL A 223 -7.10 19.27 -21.35
C VAL A 223 -5.87 18.41 -21.00
N PRO A 224 -5.89 17.65 -19.90
CA PRO A 224 -4.78 16.81 -19.54
C PRO A 224 -4.59 15.67 -20.56
N THR A 225 -3.32 15.38 -20.88
CA THR A 225 -2.98 14.27 -21.80
C THR A 225 -3.11 12.89 -21.19
N PHE A 226 -3.26 12.81 -19.87
CA PHE A 226 -3.43 11.57 -19.13
C PHE A 226 -4.47 11.76 -18.02
N VAL A 227 -5.39 10.81 -17.91
CA VAL A 227 -6.34 10.70 -16.79
C VAL A 227 -6.24 9.30 -16.20
N GLY A 228 -5.88 9.21 -14.93
CA GLY A 228 -5.87 7.97 -14.16
C GLY A 228 -6.67 8.15 -12.88
N THR A 229 -7.41 7.12 -12.50
CA THR A 229 -8.14 7.07 -11.24
C THR A 229 -7.83 5.78 -10.51
N THR A 230 -7.69 5.87 -9.19
CA THR A 230 -7.53 4.72 -8.32
C THR A 230 -8.59 4.75 -7.22
N GLY A 231 -8.84 3.59 -6.62
CA GLY A 231 -9.83 3.52 -5.56
C GLY A 231 -9.50 2.43 -4.57
N GLU A 232 -9.58 2.74 -3.28
CA GLU A 232 -9.45 1.78 -2.19
C GLU A 232 -10.82 1.22 -1.81
N LEU A 233 -10.92 -0.10 -1.65
CA LEU A 233 -12.17 -0.75 -1.26
C LEU A 233 -12.60 -0.28 0.14
N LYS A 234 -13.70 0.49 0.22
CA LYS A 234 -14.31 0.89 1.49
C LYS A 234 -15.19 -0.21 2.06
N GLU A 235 -16.15 -0.67 1.26
CA GLU A 235 -17.10 -1.70 1.70
C GLU A 235 -17.69 -2.50 0.54
N LYS A 236 -18.08 -3.73 0.83
CA LYS A 236 -18.93 -4.53 -0.05
C LYS A 236 -20.39 -4.23 0.27
N LEU A 237 -21.18 -3.95 -0.76
CA LEU A 237 -22.60 -3.70 -0.61
C LEU A 237 -23.38 -5.02 -0.56
N ARG A 238 -24.61 -4.96 -0.05
CA ARG A 238 -25.48 -6.14 0.08
C ARG A 238 -25.79 -6.81 -1.28
N TYR A 239 -25.97 -5.98 -2.33
CA TYR A 239 -26.19 -6.38 -3.72
C TYR A 239 -25.99 -5.17 -4.64
N GLY A 240 -25.92 -5.40 -5.95
CA GLY A 240 -25.80 -4.36 -6.97
C GLY A 240 -27.15 -3.69 -7.30
N GLU A 241 -27.33 -3.32 -8.56
CA GLU A 241 -28.62 -2.78 -9.04
C GLU A 241 -29.74 -3.82 -8.86
N ASN A 242 -29.44 -5.09 -9.16
CA ASN A 242 -30.32 -6.22 -8.96
C ASN A 242 -29.79 -7.17 -7.88
N SER A 243 -30.66 -7.93 -7.25
CA SER A 243 -30.36 -8.78 -6.08
C SER A 243 -29.30 -9.87 -6.33
N HIS A 244 -29.10 -10.28 -7.57
CA HIS A 244 -28.12 -11.30 -7.96
C HIS A 244 -26.74 -10.71 -8.30
N GLN A 245 -26.62 -9.40 -8.35
CA GLN A 245 -25.35 -8.72 -8.68
C GLN A 245 -24.55 -8.39 -7.42
N SER A 246 -23.24 -8.45 -7.51
CA SER A 246 -22.33 -7.94 -6.48
C SER A 246 -22.03 -6.47 -6.73
N ALA A 247 -21.84 -5.72 -5.64
CA ALA A 247 -21.39 -4.32 -5.70
C ALA A 247 -20.46 -3.98 -4.55
N ALA A 248 -19.67 -2.94 -4.74
CA ALA A 248 -18.74 -2.42 -3.74
C ALA A 248 -18.58 -0.91 -3.90
N VAL A 249 -18.20 -0.25 -2.82
CA VAL A 249 -17.84 1.18 -2.81
C VAL A 249 -16.34 1.28 -2.67
N TYR A 250 -15.74 2.09 -3.54
CA TYR A 250 -14.34 2.44 -3.50
C TYR A 250 -14.17 3.92 -3.20
N LEU A 251 -13.17 4.24 -2.38
CA LEU A 251 -12.74 5.62 -2.13
C LEU A 251 -11.71 6.00 -3.18
N GLY A 252 -11.96 7.10 -3.89
CA GLY A 252 -10.98 7.77 -4.71
C GLY A 252 -10.38 8.99 -4.01
N ASP A 253 -9.61 9.77 -4.74
CA ASP A 253 -8.94 10.98 -4.22
C ASP A 253 -9.96 12.05 -3.77
N GLU A 254 -11.13 12.12 -4.43
CA GLU A 254 -12.23 12.97 -4.01
C GLU A 254 -13.26 12.15 -3.24
N PRO A 255 -13.44 12.42 -1.93
CA PRO A 255 -14.25 11.55 -1.07
C PRO A 255 -15.75 11.52 -1.43
N GLY A 256 -16.34 12.60 -1.90
CA GLY A 256 -17.74 12.66 -2.28
C GLY A 256 -18.67 11.96 -1.28
N LEU A 257 -19.78 11.40 -1.77
CA LEU A 257 -20.69 10.56 -0.97
C LEU A 257 -20.05 9.25 -0.51
N ALA A 258 -19.11 8.71 -1.27
CA ALA A 258 -18.40 7.49 -0.90
C ALA A 258 -17.60 7.67 0.41
N GLY A 259 -17.08 8.88 0.68
CA GLY A 259 -16.39 9.24 1.92
C GLY A 259 -17.31 9.52 3.12
N ALA A 260 -18.61 9.60 2.91
CA ALA A 260 -19.57 9.94 3.98
C ALA A 260 -19.57 8.90 5.11
N LYS A 261 -19.76 9.40 6.35
CA LYS A 261 -19.97 8.57 7.53
C LYS A 261 -21.45 8.29 7.72
N GLN A 262 -21.84 7.03 7.69
CA GLN A 262 -23.19 6.61 8.05
C GLN A 262 -23.34 6.70 9.58
N LEU A 263 -24.33 7.49 10.04
CA LEU A 263 -24.53 7.70 11.47
C LEU A 263 -25.43 6.63 12.09
N HIS A 264 -26.41 6.13 11.34
CA HIS A 264 -27.34 5.09 11.79
C HIS A 264 -28.04 4.43 10.59
N GLY A 265 -28.84 3.42 10.85
CA GLY A 265 -29.65 2.72 9.86
C GLY A 265 -28.98 1.44 9.33
N LYS A 266 -29.59 0.84 8.31
CA LYS A 266 -29.10 -0.39 7.68
C LYS A 266 -27.95 -0.07 6.71
N ALA A 267 -27.08 -1.03 6.48
CA ALA A 267 -26.05 -0.94 5.45
C ALA A 267 -26.66 -0.56 4.10
N MET A 268 -26.02 0.36 3.40
CA MET A 268 -26.48 0.86 2.10
C MET A 268 -26.44 -0.23 1.03
N SER A 269 -27.38 -0.16 0.09
CA SER A 269 -27.31 -0.91 -1.17
C SER A 269 -26.80 -0.01 -2.28
N TYR A 270 -26.49 -0.57 -3.45
CA TYR A 270 -26.15 0.19 -4.66
C TYR A 270 -27.20 1.28 -4.95
N ASN A 271 -28.49 0.90 -4.99
CA ASN A 271 -29.59 1.84 -5.28
C ASN A 271 -29.69 2.95 -4.22
N ASN A 272 -29.39 2.67 -2.95
CA ASN A 272 -29.37 3.71 -1.92
C ASN A 272 -28.25 4.74 -2.18
N TYR A 273 -27.05 4.30 -2.59
CA TYR A 273 -25.98 5.21 -2.98
C TYR A 273 -26.36 6.06 -4.19
N VAL A 274 -26.97 5.45 -5.22
CA VAL A 274 -27.40 6.17 -6.43
C VAL A 274 -28.45 7.22 -6.08
N ASP A 275 -29.51 6.86 -5.35
CA ASP A 275 -30.58 7.78 -4.96
C ASP A 275 -30.07 8.89 -4.03
N THR A 276 -29.22 8.55 -3.05
CA THR A 276 -28.65 9.55 -2.13
C THR A 276 -27.72 10.53 -2.87
N ASN A 277 -26.94 10.04 -3.84
CA ASN A 277 -26.09 10.92 -4.65
C ASN A 277 -26.95 11.86 -5.52
N SER A 278 -28.03 11.36 -6.10
CA SER A 278 -28.97 12.18 -6.86
C SER A 278 -29.65 13.23 -5.98
N ALA A 279 -30.09 12.84 -4.76
CA ALA A 279 -30.68 13.78 -3.81
C ALA A 279 -29.68 14.87 -3.37
N ARG A 280 -28.46 14.47 -3.04
CA ARG A 280 -27.41 15.40 -2.65
C ARG A 280 -27.12 16.42 -3.77
N ARG A 281 -26.92 15.94 -5.00
CA ARG A 281 -26.63 16.83 -6.14
C ARG A 281 -27.80 17.80 -6.38
N ALA A 282 -29.03 17.31 -6.44
CA ALA A 282 -30.20 18.15 -6.67
C ALA A 282 -30.41 19.20 -5.58
N ALA A 283 -30.18 18.85 -4.30
CA ALA A 283 -30.31 19.81 -3.20
C ALA A 283 -29.21 20.87 -3.19
N HIS A 284 -28.01 20.56 -3.70
CA HIS A 284 -26.86 21.49 -3.75
C HIS A 284 -26.85 22.38 -5.00
N ASP A 285 -27.81 22.23 -5.90
CA ASP A 285 -28.01 23.17 -7.02
C ASP A 285 -28.67 24.51 -6.54
N PHE A 286 -29.10 24.60 -5.28
CA PHE A 286 -29.72 25.75 -4.67
C PHE A 286 -28.88 26.31 -3.52
N GLU A 287 -28.82 27.62 -3.38
CA GLU A 287 -28.15 28.31 -2.26
C GLU A 287 -29.00 28.34 -0.99
N GLU A 288 -30.33 28.37 -1.14
CA GLU A 288 -31.29 28.37 -0.04
C GLU A 288 -31.41 26.96 0.58
N PRO A 289 -31.88 26.85 1.83
CA PRO A 289 -32.24 25.58 2.42
C PRO A 289 -33.16 24.77 1.49
N CYS A 290 -32.67 23.61 1.03
CA CYS A 290 -33.38 22.81 0.04
C CYS A 290 -33.55 21.36 0.52
N VAL A 291 -34.70 20.78 0.19
CA VAL A 291 -34.97 19.34 0.37
C VAL A 291 -35.29 18.70 -0.97
N ALA A 292 -34.64 17.61 -1.26
CA ALA A 292 -34.88 16.77 -2.44
C ALA A 292 -35.36 15.38 -2.02
N VAL A 293 -36.53 14.97 -2.47
CA VAL A 293 -37.10 13.63 -2.30
C VAL A 293 -36.88 12.86 -3.60
N ILE A 294 -36.03 11.86 -3.55
CA ILE A 294 -35.59 11.11 -4.75
C ILE A 294 -36.07 9.67 -4.70
N LYS A 295 -36.51 9.14 -5.83
CA LYS A 295 -36.83 7.75 -6.06
C LYS A 295 -36.40 7.37 -7.48
N HIS A 296 -35.65 6.22 -7.59
CA HIS A 296 -35.14 5.76 -8.88
C HIS A 296 -34.33 6.82 -9.62
N SER A 297 -33.42 7.49 -8.89
CA SER A 297 -32.53 8.56 -9.37
C SER A 297 -33.24 9.83 -9.87
N ASN A 298 -34.56 9.92 -9.72
CA ASN A 298 -35.37 11.07 -10.15
C ASN A 298 -36.07 11.73 -8.99
N PRO A 299 -36.27 13.06 -9.06
CA PRO A 299 -37.00 13.79 -8.03
C PRO A 299 -38.52 13.46 -8.07
N CYS A 300 -39.05 13.08 -6.91
CA CYS A 300 -40.49 13.08 -6.66
C CYS A 300 -40.96 14.47 -6.27
N GLY A 301 -40.09 15.24 -5.58
CA GLY A 301 -40.29 16.63 -5.20
C GLY A 301 -38.96 17.25 -4.82
N ILE A 302 -38.80 18.54 -5.15
CA ILE A 302 -37.67 19.38 -4.71
C ILE A 302 -38.28 20.74 -4.34
N ALA A 303 -37.89 21.27 -3.18
CA ALA A 303 -38.36 22.60 -2.75
C ALA A 303 -37.31 23.31 -1.90
N THR A 304 -37.29 24.62 -2.01
CA THR A 304 -36.56 25.51 -1.12
C THR A 304 -37.48 26.15 -0.09
N GLY A 305 -36.93 26.59 1.04
CA GLY A 305 -37.66 27.28 2.11
C GLY A 305 -36.75 28.17 2.93
N VAL A 306 -37.34 28.95 3.83
CA VAL A 306 -36.57 29.78 4.77
C VAL A 306 -35.77 28.90 5.76
N ASP A 307 -36.23 27.67 5.95
CA ASP A 307 -35.56 26.63 6.72
C ASP A 307 -35.82 25.24 6.12
N ILE A 308 -35.10 24.22 6.62
CA ILE A 308 -35.26 22.84 6.15
C ILE A 308 -36.64 22.27 6.42
N ALA A 309 -37.32 22.70 7.49
CA ALA A 309 -38.66 22.22 7.82
C ALA A 309 -39.73 22.76 6.82
N GLU A 310 -39.58 24.00 6.39
CA GLU A 310 -40.44 24.56 5.34
C GLU A 310 -40.15 23.90 3.98
N ALA A 311 -38.88 23.78 3.61
CA ALA A 311 -38.47 23.11 2.39
C ALA A 311 -39.02 21.67 2.34
N HIS A 312 -38.94 20.92 3.45
CA HIS A 312 -39.46 19.55 3.54
C HIS A 312 -40.98 19.48 3.38
N ARG A 313 -41.73 20.43 3.93
CA ARG A 313 -43.20 20.46 3.76
C ARG A 313 -43.63 20.74 2.33
N LYS A 314 -42.80 21.45 1.57
CA LYS A 314 -43.10 21.83 0.17
C LYS A 314 -42.65 20.73 -0.82
N ALA A 315 -41.56 19.99 -0.52
CA ALA A 315 -41.03 18.92 -1.35
C ALA A 315 -41.94 17.66 -1.29
#